data_cb375d5b8f70fa185b6ad9e0103604cc
#
_entry.id   cb375d5b8f70fa185b6ad9e0103604cc
#
_cell.length_a   1.000
_cell.length_b   1.000
_cell.length_c   1.000
_cell.angle_alpha   90.00
_cell.angle_beta   90.00
_cell.angle_gamma   90.00
#
_symmetry.space_group_name_H-M   'P 1'
#
loop_
_entity.id
_entity.type
_entity.pdbx_description
1 polymer ?
#
loop_
_entity_poly.entity_id
_entity_poly.type
_entity_poly.pdbx_seq_one_letter_code
_entity_poly.pdbx_strand_id
1 'polypeptide(L)'
;MSNLSYHEQIDRENILKLRGLVRDLPPFCSDFFRGIEPRTSSRTRIAYAYDLHVFFDFLHRENPMLSKLEIRNISLEHLDQLSVTDFEEYMEYLKYRCNDKKQEVMNKERGI
;
A
#
# COMPACT_ATOMS: atom_id res chain seq x y z
N MET A 1 26.74 -22.07 -8.84
CA MET A 1 25.79 -22.18 -7.73
C MET A 1 25.80 -20.92 -6.92
N SER A 2 24.64 -20.45 -6.62
CA SER A 2 24.47 -19.25 -5.80
C SER A 2 24.75 -19.60 -4.33
N ASN A 3 25.76 -18.95 -3.74
CA ASN A 3 26.07 -19.07 -2.33
C ASN A 3 25.52 -17.85 -1.55
N LEU A 4 24.30 -17.45 -1.89
CA LEU A 4 23.66 -16.33 -1.21
C LEU A 4 23.43 -16.67 0.25
N SER A 5 23.71 -15.71 1.14
CA SER A 5 23.38 -15.84 2.55
C SER A 5 21.85 -15.86 2.72
N TYR A 6 21.41 -16.30 3.89
CA TYR A 6 19.97 -16.28 4.22
C TYR A 6 19.36 -14.89 4.04
N HIS A 7 20.06 -13.85 4.50
CA HIS A 7 19.58 -12.47 4.36
C HIS A 7 19.48 -12.01 2.91
N GLU A 8 20.44 -12.41 2.07
CA GLU A 8 20.41 -12.06 0.65
C GLU A 8 19.26 -12.75 -0.06
N GLN A 9 18.97 -14.00 0.29
CA GLN A 9 17.83 -14.73 -0.27
C GLN A 9 16.51 -14.07 0.11
N ILE A 10 16.33 -13.70 1.38
CA ILE A 10 15.13 -13.02 1.87
C ILE A 10 14.97 -11.68 1.17
N ASP A 11 16.04 -10.90 1.04
CA ASP A 11 16.00 -9.61 0.37
C ASP A 11 15.60 -9.76 -1.09
N ARG A 12 16.15 -10.76 -1.78
CA ARG A 12 15.80 -11.03 -3.17
C ARG A 12 14.32 -11.38 -3.34
N GLU A 13 13.81 -12.23 -2.47
CA GLU A 13 12.40 -12.60 -2.48
C GLU A 13 11.51 -11.38 -2.20
N ASN A 14 11.92 -10.52 -1.27
CA ASN A 14 11.21 -9.29 -0.95
C ASN A 14 11.18 -8.33 -2.14
N ILE A 15 12.28 -8.21 -2.87
CA ILE A 15 12.34 -7.36 -4.06
C ILE A 15 11.36 -7.85 -5.13
N LEU A 16 11.28 -9.16 -5.34
CA LEU A 16 10.32 -9.72 -6.31
C LEU A 16 8.88 -9.48 -5.88
N LYS A 17 8.59 -9.65 -4.61
CA LYS A 17 7.27 -9.36 -4.04
C LYS A 17 6.90 -7.89 -4.20
N LEU A 18 7.86 -7.00 -3.90
CA LEU A 18 7.67 -5.56 -4.03
C LEU A 18 7.34 -5.17 -5.48
N ARG A 19 8.04 -5.73 -6.44
CA ARG A 19 7.78 -5.47 -7.86
C ARG A 19 6.34 -5.81 -8.24
N GLY A 20 5.84 -6.95 -7.74
CA GLY A 20 4.44 -7.34 -7.96
C GLY A 20 3.46 -6.36 -7.37
N LEU A 21 3.72 -5.90 -6.15
CA LEU A 21 2.86 -4.92 -5.47
C LEU A 21 2.85 -3.57 -6.18
N VAL A 22 4.02 -3.10 -6.60
CA VAL A 22 4.16 -1.79 -7.26
C VAL A 22 3.51 -1.79 -8.66
N ARG A 23 3.49 -2.94 -9.32
CA ARG A 23 2.89 -3.07 -10.66
C ARG A 23 1.43 -2.63 -10.69
N ASP A 24 0.70 -2.89 -9.62
CA ASP A 24 -0.74 -2.60 -9.54
C ASP A 24 -1.04 -1.18 -9.02
N LEU A 25 -0.01 -0.42 -8.68
CA LEU A 25 -0.12 0.97 -8.24
C LEU A 25 0.05 1.94 -9.42
N PRO A 26 -0.35 3.21 -9.24
CA PRO A 26 -0.07 4.22 -10.28
C PRO A 26 1.43 4.28 -10.61
N PRO A 27 1.79 4.51 -11.88
CA PRO A 27 3.20 4.50 -12.30
C PRO A 27 4.13 5.45 -11.54
N PHE A 28 3.63 6.60 -11.05
CA PHE A 28 4.46 7.51 -10.28
C PHE A 28 4.96 6.90 -8.96
N CYS A 29 4.31 5.86 -8.46
CA CYS A 29 4.75 5.15 -7.26
C CYS A 29 6.09 4.45 -7.48
N SER A 30 6.38 4.02 -8.71
CA SER A 30 7.69 3.44 -9.03
C SER A 30 8.83 4.42 -8.78
N ASP A 31 8.62 5.68 -9.13
CA ASP A 31 9.60 6.74 -8.89
C ASP A 31 9.81 6.98 -7.39
N PHE A 32 8.72 6.96 -6.62
CA PHE A 32 8.80 7.06 -5.16
C PHE A 32 9.65 5.94 -4.58
N PHE A 33 9.41 4.70 -4.96
CA PHE A 33 10.15 3.56 -4.42
C PHE A 33 11.62 3.58 -4.83
N ARG A 34 11.94 4.01 -6.06
CA ARG A 34 13.33 4.19 -6.46
C ARG A 34 14.03 5.26 -5.64
N GLY A 35 13.31 6.33 -5.33
CA GLY A 35 13.85 7.43 -4.54
C GLY A 35 14.20 7.04 -3.11
N ILE A 36 13.43 6.15 -2.49
CA ILE A 36 13.67 5.74 -1.10
C ILE A 36 14.52 4.46 -0.98
N GLU A 37 14.82 3.79 -2.09
CA GLU A 37 15.55 2.52 -2.07
C GLU A 37 16.87 2.58 -1.29
N PRO A 38 17.73 3.60 -1.49
CA PRO A 38 19.00 3.65 -0.77
C PRO A 38 18.90 3.82 0.75
N ARG A 39 17.76 4.28 1.24
CA ARG A 39 17.56 4.60 2.66
C ARG A 39 16.67 3.61 3.40
N THR A 40 16.13 2.63 2.70
CA THR A 40 15.16 1.70 3.27
C THR A 40 15.50 0.27 2.95
N SER A 41 15.08 -0.64 3.83
CA SER A 41 15.16 -2.07 3.53
C SER A 41 14.03 -2.48 2.59
N SER A 42 14.19 -3.61 1.92
CA SER A 42 13.13 -4.18 1.08
C SER A 42 11.87 -4.46 1.89
N ARG A 43 12.01 -4.89 3.13
CA ARG A 43 10.89 -5.15 4.03
C ARG A 43 10.09 -3.87 4.32
N THR A 44 10.78 -2.76 4.57
CA THR A 44 10.14 -1.47 4.79
C THR A 44 9.37 -1.01 3.54
N ARG A 45 9.97 -1.18 2.37
CA ARG A 45 9.32 -0.80 1.11
C ARG A 45 8.06 -1.64 0.85
N ILE A 46 8.08 -2.93 1.18
CA ILE A 46 6.88 -3.78 1.10
C ILE A 46 5.76 -3.23 1.99
N ALA A 47 6.09 -2.84 3.22
CA ALA A 47 5.10 -2.25 4.13
C ALA A 47 4.49 -0.99 3.53
N TYR A 48 5.31 -0.11 2.96
CA TYR A 48 4.83 1.10 2.29
C TYR A 48 3.95 0.77 1.08
N ALA A 49 4.31 -0.26 0.31
CA ALA A 49 3.51 -0.68 -0.84
C ALA A 49 2.11 -1.15 -0.40
N TYR A 50 2.01 -1.90 0.68
CA TYR A 50 0.71 -2.29 1.23
C TYR A 50 -0.09 -1.09 1.69
N ASP A 51 0.55 -0.13 2.36
CA ASP A 51 -0.13 1.09 2.80
C ASP A 51 -0.68 1.88 1.61
N LEU A 52 0.09 1.96 0.53
CA LEU A 52 -0.37 2.64 -0.69
C LEU A 52 -1.53 1.89 -1.35
N HIS A 53 -1.51 0.56 -1.35
CA HIS A 53 -2.64 -0.23 -1.84
C HIS A 53 -3.91 0.07 -1.06
N VAL A 54 -3.83 0.15 0.26
CA VAL A 54 -4.99 0.49 1.10
C VAL A 54 -5.53 1.87 0.74
N PHE A 55 -4.65 2.84 0.55
CA PHE A 55 -5.02 4.20 0.20
C PHE A 55 -5.70 4.28 -1.17
N PHE A 56 -5.08 3.71 -2.19
CA PHE A 56 -5.63 3.77 -3.55
C PHE A 56 -6.90 2.93 -3.69
N ASP A 57 -6.99 1.81 -3.02
CA ASP A 57 -8.22 1.02 -2.98
C ASP A 57 -9.36 1.82 -2.36
N PHE A 58 -9.10 2.54 -1.28
CA PHE A 58 -10.09 3.40 -0.65
C PHE A 58 -10.55 4.50 -1.61
N LEU A 59 -9.61 5.22 -2.23
CA LEU A 59 -9.94 6.27 -3.18
C LEU A 59 -10.76 5.75 -4.34
N HIS A 60 -10.39 4.59 -4.87
CA HIS A 60 -11.10 3.98 -5.99
C HIS A 60 -12.54 3.61 -5.63
N ARG A 61 -12.78 3.15 -4.40
CA ARG A 61 -14.12 2.76 -3.96
C ARG A 61 -14.99 3.94 -3.55
N GLU A 62 -14.41 4.92 -2.88
CA GLU A 62 -15.17 5.94 -2.15
C GLU A 62 -15.15 7.31 -2.80
N ASN A 63 -14.16 7.63 -3.61
CA ASN A 63 -14.08 8.96 -4.24
C ASN A 63 -14.81 8.96 -5.58
N PRO A 64 -15.85 9.78 -5.78
CA PRO A 64 -16.64 9.77 -7.01
C PRO A 64 -15.82 10.07 -8.27
N MET A 65 -14.80 10.93 -8.18
CA MET A 65 -13.94 11.27 -9.31
C MET A 65 -13.04 10.08 -9.67
N LEU A 66 -12.46 9.42 -8.66
CA LEU A 66 -11.47 8.37 -8.87
C LEU A 66 -12.09 6.98 -9.07
N SER A 67 -13.35 6.79 -8.67
CA SER A 67 -14.05 5.52 -8.84
C SER A 67 -14.23 5.13 -10.32
N LYS A 68 -14.15 6.10 -11.21
CA LYS A 68 -14.29 5.89 -12.67
C LYS A 68 -12.97 5.53 -13.33
N LEU A 69 -11.86 5.62 -12.62
CA LEU A 69 -10.52 5.33 -13.13
C LEU A 69 -10.01 4.02 -12.57
N GLU A 70 -9.25 3.28 -13.37
CA GLU A 70 -8.45 2.20 -12.82
C GLU A 70 -7.38 2.79 -11.93
N ILE A 71 -6.99 2.08 -10.87
CA ILE A 71 -5.99 2.57 -9.91
C ILE A 71 -4.71 2.99 -10.62
N ARG A 72 -4.26 2.24 -11.62
CA ARG A 72 -3.05 2.56 -12.37
C ARG A 72 -3.13 3.86 -13.16
N ASN A 73 -4.33 4.35 -13.40
CA ASN A 73 -4.54 5.58 -14.16
C ASN A 73 -4.70 6.82 -13.27
N ILE A 74 -4.64 6.65 -11.95
CA ILE A 74 -4.65 7.77 -11.02
C ILE A 74 -3.30 8.49 -11.13
N SER A 75 -3.34 9.79 -11.39
CA SER A 75 -2.14 10.61 -11.54
C SER A 75 -1.92 11.50 -10.33
N LEU A 76 -0.73 12.11 -10.25
CA LEU A 76 -0.45 13.12 -9.22
C LEU A 76 -1.42 14.29 -9.32
N GLU A 77 -1.82 14.66 -10.52
CA GLU A 77 -2.79 15.73 -10.75
C GLU A 77 -4.14 15.41 -10.11
N HIS A 78 -4.58 14.15 -10.18
CA HIS A 78 -5.78 13.71 -9.50
C HIS A 78 -5.63 13.84 -7.98
N LEU A 79 -4.48 13.48 -7.43
CA LEU A 79 -4.22 13.60 -5.99
C LEU A 79 -4.21 15.05 -5.53
N ASP A 80 -3.72 15.96 -6.37
CA ASP A 80 -3.72 17.39 -6.06
C ASP A 80 -5.14 17.96 -5.92
N GLN A 81 -6.12 17.30 -6.48
CA GLN A 81 -7.53 17.72 -6.40
C GLN A 81 -8.23 17.21 -5.16
N LEU A 82 -7.59 16.37 -4.36
CA LEU A 82 -8.18 15.87 -3.12
C LEU A 82 -8.28 17.00 -2.08
N SER A 83 -9.40 17.04 -1.40
CA SER A 83 -9.65 18.02 -0.36
C SER A 83 -9.20 17.51 1.02
N VAL A 84 -9.13 18.40 1.99
CA VAL A 84 -8.89 18.01 3.39
C VAL A 84 -9.95 17.01 3.85
N THR A 85 -11.21 17.21 3.44
CA THR A 85 -12.30 16.30 3.78
C THR A 85 -12.05 14.89 3.26
N ASP A 86 -11.50 14.75 2.03
CA ASP A 86 -11.16 13.45 1.47
C ASP A 86 -10.13 12.71 2.34
N PHE A 87 -9.13 13.42 2.83
CA PHE A 87 -8.13 12.84 3.73
C PHE A 87 -8.70 12.51 5.10
N GLU A 88 -9.58 13.35 5.63
CA GLU A 88 -10.25 13.07 6.90
C GLU A 88 -11.10 11.80 6.81
N GLU A 89 -11.82 11.62 5.70
CA GLU A 89 -12.59 10.40 5.45
C GLU A 89 -11.69 9.18 5.39
N TYR A 90 -10.53 9.31 4.77
CA TYR A 90 -9.55 8.21 4.71
C TYR A 90 -9.02 7.87 6.11
N MET A 91 -8.68 8.87 6.91
CA MET A 91 -8.20 8.65 8.28
C MET A 91 -9.26 7.97 9.14
N GLU A 92 -10.52 8.35 8.98
CA GLU A 92 -11.64 7.71 9.66
C GLU A 92 -11.77 6.25 9.22
N TYR A 93 -11.68 6.00 7.93
CA TYR A 93 -11.70 4.63 7.39
C TYR A 93 -10.59 3.77 7.99
N LEU A 94 -9.37 4.29 8.09
CA LEU A 94 -8.25 3.57 8.70
C LEU A 94 -8.53 3.22 10.15
N LYS A 95 -9.13 4.14 10.89
CA LYS A 95 -9.48 3.92 12.29
C LYS A 95 -10.46 2.75 12.44
N TYR A 96 -11.52 2.73 11.63
CA TYR A 96 -12.51 1.65 11.67
C TYR A 96 -11.91 0.34 11.18
N ARG A 97 -11.08 0.37 10.15
CA ARG A 97 -10.41 -0.82 9.63
C ARG A 97 -9.53 -1.48 10.69
N CYS A 98 -8.80 -0.69 11.47
CA CYS A 98 -7.99 -1.20 12.57
C CYS A 98 -8.86 -1.82 13.68
N ASN A 99 -9.98 -1.18 14.02
CA ASN A 99 -10.89 -1.69 15.03
C ASN A 99 -11.53 -3.00 14.60
N ASP A 100 -11.94 -3.12 13.35
CA ASP A 100 -12.52 -4.35 12.80
C ASP A 100 -11.53 -5.50 12.84
N LYS A 101 -10.27 -5.25 12.49
CA LYS A 101 -9.22 -6.27 12.55
C LYS A 101 -8.97 -6.73 13.98
N LYS A 102 -8.96 -5.81 14.94
CA LYS A 102 -8.81 -6.16 16.36
C LYS A 102 -9.97 -7.02 16.83
N GLN A 103 -11.18 -6.71 16.40
CA GLN A 103 -12.36 -7.48 16.74
C GLN A 103 -12.29 -8.90 16.16
N GLU A 104 -11.84 -9.06 14.94
CA GLU A 104 -11.64 -10.37 14.31
C GLU A 104 -10.66 -11.24 15.10
N VAL A 105 -9.52 -10.65 15.50
CA VAL A 105 -8.53 -11.36 16.31
C VAL A 105 -9.12 -11.80 17.64
N MET A 106 -9.83 -10.90 18.32
CA MET A 106 -10.49 -11.20 19.59
C MET A 106 -11.51 -12.32 19.43
N ASN A 107 -12.29 -12.30 18.35
CA ASN A 107 -13.29 -13.32 18.09
C ASN A 107 -12.64 -14.69 17.85
N LYS A 108 -11.54 -14.74 17.12
CA LYS A 108 -10.77 -15.98 16.91
C LYS A 108 -10.26 -16.56 18.21
N GLU A 109 -9.72 -15.72 19.09
CA GLU A 109 -9.21 -16.14 20.39
C GLU A 109 -10.32 -16.69 21.29
N ARG A 110 -11.54 -16.20 21.13
CA ARG A 110 -12.71 -16.66 21.88
C ARG A 110 -13.41 -17.86 21.25
N GLY A 111 -12.96 -18.32 20.09
CA GLY A 111 -13.58 -19.42 19.38
C GLY A 111 -14.91 -19.08 18.72
N ILE A 112 -15.12 -17.81 18.40
CA ILE A 112 -16.35 -17.31 17.78
C ILE A 112 -16.21 -17.21 16.27
#